data_9633de71b06b7d2274b11b3e5554f91e
#
_entry.id   9633de71b06b7d2274b11b3e5554f91e
#
_cell.length_a   1.000
_cell.length_b   1.000
_cell.length_c   1.000
_cell.angle_alpha   90.00
_cell.angle_beta   90.00
_cell.angle_gamma   90.00
#
_symmetry.space_group_name_H-M   'P 1'
#
loop_
_entity.id
_entity.type
_entity.pdbx_description
1 polymer ?
#
loop_
_entity_poly.entity_id
_entity_poly.type
_entity_poly.pdbx_seq_one_letter_code
_entity_poly.pdbx_strand_id
1 'polypeptide(L)'
;MKDGLRFVDCDMHIMEPVDLFDKYLDKKFRDRVVLPVDSKGQFKRGMIVIDGQATSLDHEMQQHRKRSLPKAKTETSQPLSGSRMAAGGYLNFAIERNYDAEAQVMGMELEGIDIAVMFPTMGLSLIARDNMDPHLALALCQAYNNWIHEFAQHSPDQLKWAAMLPMQDVN
;
A
#
# COMPACT_ATOMS: atom_id res chain seq x y z
N MET A 1 -20.77 -12.83 -2.61
CA MET A 1 -21.10 -13.94 -3.56
C MET A 1 -22.07 -13.43 -4.62
N LYS A 2 -21.73 -13.54 -5.89
CA LYS A 2 -22.59 -13.10 -6.99
C LYS A 2 -22.92 -14.30 -7.87
N ASP A 3 -24.20 -14.53 -8.13
CA ASP A 3 -24.71 -15.64 -8.95
C ASP A 3 -24.24 -17.03 -8.48
N GLY A 4 -24.07 -17.23 -7.17
CA GLY A 4 -23.56 -18.46 -6.56
C GLY A 4 -22.05 -18.67 -6.67
N LEU A 5 -21.32 -17.74 -7.30
CA LEU A 5 -19.86 -17.80 -7.46
C LEU A 5 -19.17 -16.94 -6.39
N ARG A 6 -18.02 -17.42 -5.92
CA ARG A 6 -17.11 -16.63 -5.07
C ARG A 6 -16.08 -15.95 -5.94
N PHE A 7 -15.83 -14.68 -5.67
CA PHE A 7 -14.81 -13.88 -6.35
C PHE A 7 -13.62 -13.67 -5.44
N VAL A 8 -12.45 -14.02 -5.94
CA VAL A 8 -11.18 -13.85 -5.23
C VAL A 8 -10.32 -12.88 -6.02
N ASP A 9 -9.93 -11.77 -5.39
CA ASP A 9 -8.90 -10.89 -5.91
C ASP A 9 -7.54 -11.36 -5.39
N CYS A 10 -6.66 -11.80 -6.29
CA CYS A 10 -5.35 -12.34 -5.95
C CYS A 10 -4.23 -11.30 -6.06
N ASP A 11 -4.54 -10.03 -6.31
CA ASP A 11 -3.55 -8.96 -6.50
C ASP A 11 -4.07 -7.61 -5.99
N MET A 12 -4.68 -7.63 -4.81
CA MET A 12 -5.22 -6.41 -4.20
C MET A 12 -4.12 -5.64 -3.47
N HIS A 13 -3.81 -4.45 -3.95
CA HIS A 13 -2.89 -3.55 -3.26
C HIS A 13 -3.59 -2.78 -2.13
N ILE A 14 -2.97 -2.82 -0.93
CA ILE A 14 -3.50 -2.14 0.25
C ILE A 14 -2.76 -0.82 0.50
N MET A 15 -3.47 0.16 1.05
CA MET A 15 -2.85 1.42 1.48
C MET A 15 -2.33 1.30 2.90
N GLU A 16 -1.01 1.32 3.05
CA GLU A 16 -0.38 1.35 4.36
C GLU A 16 -0.65 2.69 5.05
N PRO A 17 -0.99 2.69 6.36
CA PRO A 17 -1.24 3.92 7.11
C PRO A 17 0.06 4.70 7.33
N VAL A 18 -0.06 6.02 7.44
CA VAL A 18 1.09 6.93 7.61
C VAL A 18 1.86 6.71 8.90
N ASP A 19 1.23 6.14 9.91
CA ASP A 19 1.78 5.88 11.24
C ASP A 19 2.28 4.43 11.43
N LEU A 20 2.36 3.65 10.33
CA LEU A 20 2.80 2.26 10.38
C LEU A 20 4.16 2.13 11.05
N PHE A 21 5.14 2.94 10.61
CA PHE A 21 6.51 2.85 11.15
C PHE A 21 6.61 3.42 12.56
N ASP A 22 5.80 4.40 12.93
CA ASP A 22 5.75 4.91 14.29
C ASP A 22 5.22 3.87 15.28
N LYS A 23 4.30 3.01 14.85
CA LYS A 23 3.67 1.98 15.67
C LYS A 23 4.47 0.69 15.71
N TYR A 24 4.89 0.19 14.56
CA TYR A 24 5.38 -1.18 14.41
C TYR A 24 6.89 -1.29 14.19
N LEU A 25 7.58 -0.22 13.74
CA LEU A 25 9.02 -0.27 13.55
C LEU A 25 9.76 -0.18 14.91
N ASP A 26 10.80 -1.01 15.07
CA ASP A 26 11.70 -0.93 16.23
C ASP A 26 12.24 0.50 16.38
N LYS A 27 12.17 1.04 17.59
CA LYS A 27 12.53 2.43 17.92
C LYS A 27 13.92 2.84 17.44
N LYS A 28 14.88 1.90 17.44
CA LYS A 28 16.26 2.15 17.01
C LYS A 28 16.41 2.49 15.51
N PHE A 29 15.38 2.19 14.70
CA PHE A 29 15.38 2.45 13.27
C PHE A 29 14.44 3.59 12.83
N ARG A 30 13.61 4.13 13.73
CA ARG A 30 12.58 5.12 13.37
C ARG A 30 13.16 6.39 12.76
N ASP A 31 14.28 6.87 13.27
CA ASP A 31 14.94 8.07 12.75
C ASP A 31 15.50 7.88 11.32
N ARG A 32 15.65 6.64 10.89
CA ARG A 32 16.13 6.29 9.55
C ARG A 32 15.04 6.26 8.49
N VAL A 33 13.76 6.22 8.90
CA VAL A 33 12.61 6.09 8.00
C VAL A 33 11.67 7.26 8.21
N VAL A 34 11.56 8.12 7.20
CA VAL A 34 10.73 9.31 7.26
C VAL A 34 9.69 9.28 6.14
N LEU A 35 8.44 9.46 6.53
CA LEU A 35 7.32 9.67 5.62
C LEU A 35 7.10 11.17 5.45
N PRO A 36 7.52 11.79 4.33
CA PRO A 36 7.40 13.23 4.15
C PRO A 36 5.93 13.66 4.11
N VAL A 37 5.63 14.73 4.81
CA VAL A 37 4.34 15.42 4.75
C VAL A 37 4.46 16.70 3.93
N ASP A 38 3.38 17.13 3.34
CA ASP A 38 3.30 18.42 2.65
C ASP A 38 3.11 19.58 3.65
N SER A 39 3.01 20.79 3.13
CA SER A 39 2.80 22.00 3.95
C SER A 39 1.47 22.02 4.73
N LYS A 40 0.55 21.10 4.41
CA LYS A 40 -0.74 20.90 5.09
C LYS A 40 -0.70 19.73 6.08
N GLY A 41 0.47 19.10 6.28
CA GLY A 41 0.63 17.92 7.11
C GLY A 41 0.09 16.64 6.46
N GLN A 42 -0.24 16.67 5.17
CA GLN A 42 -0.70 15.47 4.46
C GLN A 42 0.49 14.69 3.92
N PHE A 43 0.42 13.37 4.02
CA PHE A 43 1.44 12.48 3.50
C PHE A 43 1.63 12.65 1.99
N LYS A 44 2.88 12.82 1.57
CA LYS A 44 3.23 12.82 0.15
C LYS A 44 3.26 11.38 -0.35
N ARG A 45 2.16 10.94 -0.93
CA ARG A 45 1.99 9.58 -1.44
C ARG A 45 3.19 9.14 -2.29
N GLY A 46 3.65 7.92 -2.02
CA GLY A 46 4.73 7.30 -2.79
C GLY A 46 6.14 7.79 -2.48
N MET A 47 6.32 8.68 -1.50
CA MET A 47 7.64 9.14 -1.10
C MET A 47 7.99 8.65 0.30
N ILE A 48 9.05 7.86 0.41
CA ILE A 48 9.63 7.43 1.67
C ILE A 48 11.10 7.81 1.64
N VAL A 49 11.59 8.39 2.73
CA VAL A 49 13.00 8.70 2.89
C VAL A 49 13.61 7.67 3.82
N ILE A 50 14.62 6.95 3.36
CA ILE A 50 15.37 5.98 4.15
C ILE A 50 16.84 6.39 4.12
N ASP A 51 17.45 6.53 5.28
CA ASP A 51 18.83 7.00 5.45
C ASP A 51 19.12 8.32 4.70
N GLY A 52 18.15 9.24 4.71
CA GLY A 52 18.25 10.53 4.02
C GLY A 52 18.05 10.47 2.50
N GLN A 53 17.82 9.29 1.93
CA GLN A 53 17.59 9.12 0.49
C GLN A 53 16.12 8.91 0.20
N ALA A 54 15.51 9.79 -0.59
CA ALA A 54 14.13 9.65 -1.02
C ALA A 54 13.99 8.52 -2.04
N THR A 55 13.00 7.65 -1.81
CA THR A 55 12.48 6.73 -2.82
C THR A 55 11.07 7.16 -3.20
N SER A 56 10.81 7.22 -4.48
CA SER A 56 9.48 7.47 -5.01
C SER A 56 9.22 6.47 -6.12
N LEU A 57 8.25 5.60 -5.91
CA LEU A 57 7.70 4.77 -6.98
C LEU A 57 7.29 5.64 -8.17
N ASP A 58 6.73 6.81 -7.92
CA ASP A 58 6.34 7.77 -8.96
C ASP A 58 7.54 8.27 -9.76
N HIS A 59 8.70 8.46 -9.15
CA HIS A 59 9.86 8.97 -9.85
C HIS A 59 10.42 7.93 -10.84
N GLU A 60 10.53 6.67 -10.43
CA GLU A 60 10.97 5.58 -11.29
C GLU A 60 9.92 5.27 -12.38
N MET A 61 8.66 5.19 -12.03
CA MET A 61 7.58 5.00 -12.99
C MET A 61 7.45 6.17 -13.98
N GLN A 62 7.68 7.41 -13.55
CA GLN A 62 7.71 8.56 -14.46
C GLN A 62 8.92 8.54 -15.38
N GLN A 63 10.08 8.09 -14.92
CA GLN A 63 11.24 7.90 -15.79
C GLN A 63 11.02 6.81 -16.83
N HIS A 64 10.40 5.70 -16.45
CA HIS A 64 10.02 4.63 -17.37
C HIS A 64 8.93 5.09 -18.35
N ARG A 65 7.93 5.84 -17.91
CA ARG A 65 6.90 6.43 -18.77
C ARG A 65 7.48 7.41 -19.80
N LYS A 66 8.45 8.23 -19.40
CA LYS A 66 9.14 9.15 -20.33
C LYS A 66 9.97 8.41 -21.38
N ARG A 67 10.42 7.19 -21.12
CA ARG A 67 11.23 6.37 -22.04
C ARG A 67 10.40 5.48 -22.96
N SER A 68 9.19 5.07 -22.58
CA SER A 68 8.51 3.93 -23.22
C SER A 68 7.21 4.23 -23.94
N LEU A 69 6.67 5.45 -23.89
CA LEU A 69 5.40 5.73 -24.57
C LEU A 69 5.53 6.90 -25.55
N PRO A 70 5.13 6.71 -26.83
CA PRO A 70 4.78 7.82 -27.70
C PRO A 70 3.73 8.65 -26.97
N LYS A 71 3.80 9.98 -27.09
CA LYS A 71 2.78 10.89 -26.54
C LYS A 71 1.39 10.53 -27.10
N ALA A 72 0.75 9.51 -26.54
CA ALA A 72 -0.68 9.36 -26.69
C ALA A 72 -1.28 10.63 -26.07
N LYS A 73 -2.05 11.37 -26.87
CA LYS A 73 -2.91 12.43 -26.36
C LYS A 73 -3.74 11.77 -25.28
N THR A 74 -3.44 12.05 -24.02
CA THR A 74 -4.30 11.72 -22.90
C THR A 74 -5.55 12.58 -23.06
N GLU A 75 -6.50 12.07 -23.82
CA GLU A 75 -7.87 12.42 -23.55
C GLU A 75 -8.10 12.05 -22.11
N THR A 76 -8.47 13.05 -21.33
CA THR A 76 -8.81 13.04 -19.92
C THR A 76 -9.16 11.64 -19.44
N SER A 77 -8.33 11.09 -18.55
CA SER A 77 -8.72 9.95 -17.73
C SER A 77 -9.98 10.38 -16.99
N GLN A 78 -11.14 10.08 -17.58
CA GLN A 78 -12.35 10.08 -16.78
C GLN A 78 -12.08 9.11 -15.63
N PRO A 79 -12.35 9.48 -14.38
CA PRO A 79 -12.36 8.52 -13.30
C PRO A 79 -13.21 7.35 -13.79
N LEU A 80 -12.80 6.12 -13.52
CA LEU A 80 -13.55 4.91 -13.85
C LEU A 80 -15.00 5.13 -13.38
N SER A 81 -15.81 5.69 -14.25
CA SER A 81 -17.17 6.21 -13.96
C SER A 81 -18.21 5.09 -13.92
N GLY A 82 -17.79 3.93 -13.45
CA GLY A 82 -18.61 2.75 -13.27
C GLY A 82 -18.36 2.00 -11.98
N SER A 83 -17.36 2.41 -11.19
CA SER A 83 -17.12 1.80 -9.88
C SER A 83 -18.23 2.18 -8.92
N ARG A 84 -18.84 1.20 -8.28
CA ARG A 84 -19.81 1.40 -7.20
C ARG A 84 -19.20 2.18 -6.04
N MET A 85 -17.88 2.06 -5.87
CA MET A 85 -17.10 2.82 -4.88
C MET A 85 -17.17 4.33 -5.11
N ALA A 86 -17.09 4.79 -6.37
CA ALA A 86 -17.18 6.22 -6.70
C ALA A 86 -18.56 6.80 -6.47
N ALA A 87 -19.62 6.01 -6.67
CA ALA A 87 -21.01 6.46 -6.61
C ALA A 87 -21.58 6.57 -5.18
N GLY A 88 -20.96 5.90 -4.18
CA GLY A 88 -21.56 5.70 -2.85
C GLY A 88 -20.96 6.51 -1.72
N GLY A 89 -20.05 7.47 -1.98
CA GLY A 89 -19.34 8.18 -0.89
C GLY A 89 -18.29 7.31 -0.17
N TYR A 90 -18.05 6.09 -0.63
CA TYR A 90 -17.07 5.16 -0.07
C TYR A 90 -15.67 5.78 0.04
N LEU A 91 -15.24 6.53 -0.96
CA LEU A 91 -13.91 7.14 -0.95
C LEU A 91 -13.74 8.10 0.23
N ASN A 92 -14.76 8.91 0.55
CA ASN A 92 -14.72 9.79 1.72
C ASN A 92 -14.68 8.96 3.01
N PHE A 93 -15.50 7.94 3.12
CA PHE A 93 -15.52 7.02 4.25
C PHE A 93 -14.14 6.37 4.46
N ALA A 94 -13.51 5.86 3.40
CA ALA A 94 -12.21 5.23 3.49
C ALA A 94 -11.09 6.23 3.87
N ILE A 95 -11.14 7.46 3.34
CA ILE A 95 -10.18 8.53 3.67
C ILE A 95 -10.30 8.92 5.14
N GLU A 96 -11.51 9.16 5.64
CA GLU A 96 -11.78 9.55 7.04
C GLU A 96 -11.31 8.47 8.02
N ARG A 97 -11.37 7.22 7.63
CA ARG A 97 -10.90 6.05 8.40
C ARG A 97 -9.45 5.66 8.11
N ASN A 98 -8.73 6.47 7.37
CA ASN A 98 -7.33 6.18 6.98
C ASN A 98 -7.16 4.78 6.34
N TYR A 99 -8.15 4.37 5.54
CA TYR A 99 -8.19 3.08 4.83
C TYR A 99 -8.02 1.86 5.74
N ASP A 100 -8.67 1.88 6.90
CA ASP A 100 -8.64 0.77 7.86
C ASP A 100 -9.32 -0.51 7.32
N ALA A 101 -9.24 -1.58 8.10
CA ALA A 101 -9.74 -2.89 7.69
C ALA A 101 -11.26 -2.93 7.46
N GLU A 102 -12.03 -2.13 8.22
CA GLU A 102 -13.48 -2.00 8.00
C GLU A 102 -13.78 -1.35 6.65
N ALA A 103 -13.06 -0.28 6.31
CA ALA A 103 -13.19 0.36 5.00
C ALA A 103 -12.78 -0.60 3.87
N GLN A 104 -11.74 -1.41 4.08
CA GLN A 104 -11.31 -2.40 3.09
C GLN A 104 -12.42 -3.44 2.82
N VAL A 105 -13.01 -4.02 3.87
CA VAL A 105 -14.09 -5.01 3.74
C VAL A 105 -15.31 -4.38 3.07
N MET A 106 -15.72 -3.17 3.47
CA MET A 106 -16.82 -2.46 2.84
C MET A 106 -16.58 -2.22 1.33
N GLY A 107 -15.35 -1.86 0.95
CA GLY A 107 -14.99 -1.72 -0.46
C GLY A 107 -15.13 -3.02 -1.25
N MET A 108 -14.66 -4.13 -0.67
CA MET A 108 -14.79 -5.46 -1.26
C MET A 108 -16.26 -5.85 -1.44
N GLU A 109 -17.09 -5.59 -0.44
CA GLU A 109 -18.54 -5.88 -0.52
C GLU A 109 -19.23 -5.08 -1.62
N LEU A 110 -18.88 -3.79 -1.76
CA LEU A 110 -19.44 -2.93 -2.80
C LEU A 110 -19.08 -3.41 -4.22
N GLU A 111 -17.85 -3.90 -4.40
CA GLU A 111 -17.38 -4.43 -5.69
C GLU A 111 -17.78 -5.90 -5.91
N GLY A 112 -18.24 -6.59 -4.87
CA GLY A 112 -18.65 -8.00 -4.92
C GLY A 112 -17.49 -8.98 -4.83
N ILE A 113 -16.37 -8.55 -4.21
CA ILE A 113 -15.20 -9.39 -3.95
C ILE A 113 -15.40 -10.09 -2.61
N ASP A 114 -15.30 -11.41 -2.60
CA ASP A 114 -15.53 -12.24 -1.41
C ASP A 114 -14.25 -12.46 -0.60
N ILE A 115 -13.10 -12.55 -1.28
CA ILE A 115 -11.78 -12.76 -0.67
C ILE A 115 -10.77 -11.89 -1.40
N ALA A 116 -9.87 -11.24 -0.66
CA ALA A 116 -8.73 -10.52 -1.19
C ALA A 116 -7.41 -11.10 -0.66
N VAL A 117 -6.43 -11.27 -1.55
CA VAL A 117 -5.03 -11.47 -1.18
C VAL A 117 -4.33 -10.12 -1.31
N MET A 118 -3.96 -9.55 -0.16
CA MET A 118 -3.45 -8.20 -0.07
C MET A 118 -1.93 -8.16 -0.21
N PHE A 119 -1.46 -7.20 -1.03
CA PHE A 119 -0.05 -6.92 -1.25
C PHE A 119 0.28 -5.49 -0.83
N PRO A 120 1.54 -5.23 -0.43
CA PRO A 120 1.97 -3.88 -0.08
C PRO A 120 1.93 -2.95 -1.29
N THR A 121 1.69 -1.67 -1.06
CA THR A 121 1.82 -0.60 -2.06
C THR A 121 3.14 0.14 -1.86
N MET A 122 3.31 0.82 -0.71
CA MET A 122 4.56 1.50 -0.39
C MET A 122 5.68 0.50 -0.06
N GLY A 123 5.34 -0.63 0.56
CA GLY A 123 6.26 -1.68 0.92
C GLY A 123 7.06 -2.24 -0.25
N LEU A 124 6.50 -2.25 -1.47
CA LEU A 124 7.23 -2.71 -2.67
C LEU A 124 8.50 -1.90 -2.93
N SER A 125 8.48 -0.60 -2.69
CA SER A 125 9.65 0.27 -2.87
C SER A 125 10.63 0.24 -1.70
N LEU A 126 10.18 -0.21 -0.52
CA LEU A 126 11.01 -0.23 0.68
C LEU A 126 12.14 -1.25 0.59
N ILE A 127 11.82 -2.47 0.19
CA ILE A 127 12.76 -3.59 0.17
C ILE A 127 13.48 -3.75 -1.18
N ALA A 128 13.04 -3.05 -2.21
CA ALA A 128 13.65 -3.09 -3.55
C ALA A 128 14.91 -2.23 -3.69
N ARG A 129 15.50 -1.77 -2.56
CA ARG A 129 16.67 -0.91 -2.58
C ARG A 129 17.95 -1.72 -2.54
N ASP A 130 18.85 -1.42 -3.47
CA ASP A 130 20.20 -1.95 -3.43
C ASP A 130 20.97 -1.43 -2.21
N ASN A 131 21.78 -2.30 -1.61
CA ASN A 131 22.66 -1.97 -0.49
C ASN A 131 21.96 -1.44 0.78
N MET A 132 20.67 -1.78 0.99
CA MET A 132 20.03 -1.50 2.27
C MET A 132 20.70 -2.32 3.38
N ASP A 133 20.85 -1.70 4.55
CA ASP A 133 21.25 -2.39 5.77
C ASP A 133 20.34 -3.59 6.04
N PRO A 134 20.85 -4.83 6.10
CA PRO A 134 20.01 -6.03 6.28
C PRO A 134 19.16 -5.98 7.55
N HIS A 135 19.67 -5.41 8.64
CA HIS A 135 18.91 -5.28 9.88
C HIS A 135 17.74 -4.28 9.75
N LEU A 136 17.93 -3.21 8.98
CA LEU A 136 16.85 -2.29 8.68
C LEU A 136 15.80 -2.95 7.76
N ALA A 137 16.26 -3.68 6.73
CA ALA A 137 15.36 -4.41 5.83
C ALA A 137 14.48 -5.42 6.60
N LEU A 138 15.09 -6.19 7.50
CA LEU A 138 14.37 -7.11 8.38
C LEU A 138 13.36 -6.37 9.25
N ALA A 139 13.75 -5.27 9.88
CA ALA A 139 12.86 -4.49 10.74
C ALA A 139 11.66 -3.89 9.98
N LEU A 140 11.88 -3.42 8.75
CA LEU A 140 10.80 -2.91 7.88
C LEU A 140 9.82 -4.03 7.48
N CYS A 141 10.33 -5.20 7.11
CA CYS A 141 9.49 -6.35 6.80
C CYS A 141 8.69 -6.79 8.03
N GLN A 142 9.30 -6.86 9.20
CA GLN A 142 8.62 -7.20 10.44
C GLN A 142 7.53 -6.17 10.79
N ALA A 143 7.81 -4.87 10.64
CA ALA A 143 6.84 -3.81 10.89
C ALA A 143 5.61 -3.95 10.00
N TYR A 144 5.81 -4.14 8.69
CA TYR A 144 4.73 -4.38 7.75
C TYR A 144 3.95 -5.66 8.09
N ASN A 145 4.65 -6.77 8.31
CA ASN A 145 4.03 -8.07 8.57
C ASN A 145 3.20 -8.06 9.85
N ASN A 146 3.66 -7.39 10.90
CA ASN A 146 2.91 -7.24 12.14
C ASN A 146 1.64 -6.40 11.92
N TRP A 147 1.75 -5.28 11.20
CA TRP A 147 0.62 -4.45 10.86
C TRP A 147 -0.42 -5.17 10.01
N ILE A 148 -0.02 -5.80 8.90
CA ILE A 148 -0.98 -6.45 8.00
C ILE A 148 -1.62 -7.69 8.63
N HIS A 149 -0.89 -8.38 9.52
CA HIS A 149 -1.47 -9.45 10.31
C HIS A 149 -2.60 -8.93 11.20
N GLU A 150 -2.36 -7.86 11.97
CA GLU A 150 -3.38 -7.24 12.83
C GLU A 150 -4.57 -6.73 12.01
N PHE A 151 -4.30 -6.05 10.90
CA PHE A 151 -5.31 -5.57 9.96
C PHE A 151 -6.22 -6.70 9.46
N ALA A 152 -5.65 -7.84 9.07
CA ALA A 152 -6.40 -8.98 8.55
C ALA A 152 -7.24 -9.69 9.63
N GLN A 153 -6.94 -9.52 10.92
CA GLN A 153 -7.76 -10.09 12.01
C GLN A 153 -9.17 -9.49 12.07
N HIS A 154 -9.42 -8.34 11.45
CA HIS A 154 -10.76 -7.76 11.34
C HIS A 154 -11.75 -8.70 10.61
N SER A 155 -11.30 -9.34 9.54
CA SER A 155 -12.08 -10.34 8.78
C SER A 155 -11.16 -11.41 8.17
N PRO A 156 -10.67 -12.37 8.98
CA PRO A 156 -9.62 -13.31 8.53
C PRO A 156 -10.09 -14.27 7.45
N ASP A 157 -11.39 -14.45 7.27
CA ASP A 157 -11.93 -15.26 6.17
C ASP A 157 -11.90 -14.55 4.83
N GLN A 158 -12.00 -13.22 4.82
CA GLN A 158 -12.02 -12.40 3.61
C GLN A 158 -10.65 -11.79 3.29
N LEU A 159 -9.88 -11.38 4.32
CA LEU A 159 -8.62 -10.68 4.19
C LEU A 159 -7.45 -11.66 4.33
N LYS A 160 -6.85 -12.02 3.23
CA LYS A 160 -5.61 -12.79 3.16
C LYS A 160 -4.46 -11.83 2.80
N TRP A 161 -3.23 -12.14 3.15
CA TRP A 161 -2.12 -11.24 2.90
C TRP A 161 -0.82 -11.97 2.58
N ALA A 162 0.02 -11.31 1.80
CA ALA A 162 1.36 -11.75 1.49
C ALA A 162 2.36 -11.09 2.43
N ALA A 163 3.23 -11.90 3.04
CA ALA A 163 4.31 -11.39 3.89
C ALA A 163 5.41 -10.75 3.04
N MET A 164 6.00 -9.67 3.54
CA MET A 164 7.25 -9.13 3.02
C MET A 164 8.43 -9.90 3.63
N LEU A 165 9.40 -10.24 2.78
CA LEU A 165 10.62 -10.93 3.20
C LEU A 165 11.85 -10.09 2.87
N PRO A 166 12.83 -9.95 3.78
CA PRO A 166 14.06 -9.24 3.50
C PRO A 166 14.94 -10.13 2.60
N MET A 167 15.29 -9.62 1.43
CA MET A 167 16.17 -10.32 0.48
C MET A 167 17.65 -9.90 0.63
N GLN A 168 17.94 -8.95 1.52
CA GLN A 168 19.28 -8.41 1.78
C GLN A 168 20.13 -9.36 2.62
N ASP A 169 19.52 -10.22 3.41
CA ASP A 169 20.16 -11.28 4.16
C ASP A 169 19.20 -12.47 4.28
N VAL A 170 19.61 -13.62 3.80
CA VAL A 170 18.79 -14.87 3.77
C VAL A 170 19.20 -15.88 4.83
N ASN A 171 20.14 -15.54 5.73
CA ASN A 171 20.64 -16.41 6.80
C ASN A 171 19.87 -16.24 8.11
#